data_c5794201ea628f435e8c3b700c45a31b
#
_entry.id   c5794201ea628f435e8c3b700c45a31b
#
_cell.length_a   1.000
_cell.length_b   1.000
_cell.length_c   1.000
_cell.angle_alpha   90.00
_cell.angle_beta   90.00
_cell.angle_gamma   90.00
#
_symmetry.space_group_name_H-M   'P 1'
#
loop_
_entity.id
_entity.type
_entity.pdbx_description
1 polymer ?
#
loop_
_entity_poly.entity_id
_entity_poly.type
_entity_poly.pdbx_seq_one_letter_code
_entity_poly.pdbx_strand_id
1 'polypeptide(L)'
;MNVYERTQQRLKTVFDLFDNIYVSFSGGKDSGVLLNLCIDYIRQHGLQRRIGVFHMDYEIQYRDTLDYVNRTLAANADILDVYRVCIPFKVQTCTSMFQQYWRPWDGSMRDIWVREMPEGSLTQHDFPFFTDEMWDYEFQNRFAEWLHRRSGAKRTCCLIGIRTQESFNRWRTIYSDRNHYRFAGKRWIRQWVGSGICNAYPIYDWLTTDVWTANGRFGWSYNRLYDLFYRAGVPLDSQRVASPFISPAIASLHLYKAIDPDMWGGMVTVSYTHLRA
;
A
#
# COMPACT_ATOMS: atom_id res chain seq x y z
N MET A 1 24.23 14.02 -8.06
CA MET A 1 23.12 13.09 -8.36
C MET A 1 21.99 13.40 -7.38
N ASN A 2 20.82 13.78 -7.89
CA ASN A 2 19.64 14.07 -7.07
C ASN A 2 18.90 12.75 -6.68
N VAL A 3 17.86 12.86 -5.86
CA VAL A 3 17.11 11.67 -5.36
C VAL A 3 16.42 10.91 -6.49
N TYR A 4 15.93 11.60 -7.53
CA TYR A 4 15.31 10.97 -8.68
C TYR A 4 16.32 10.11 -9.48
N GLU A 5 17.49 10.68 -9.80
CA GLU A 5 18.55 9.96 -10.52
C GLU A 5 19.03 8.72 -9.74
N ARG A 6 19.20 8.86 -8.42
CA ARG A 6 19.52 7.69 -7.57
C ARG A 6 18.42 6.64 -7.61
N THR A 7 17.16 7.06 -7.66
CA THR A 7 16.03 6.12 -7.74
C THR A 7 15.98 5.43 -9.09
N GLN A 8 16.28 6.12 -10.20
CA GLN A 8 16.38 5.48 -11.52
C GLN A 8 17.46 4.37 -11.53
N GLN A 9 18.62 4.61 -10.91
CA GLN A 9 19.65 3.57 -10.76
C GLN A 9 19.20 2.38 -9.88
N ARG A 10 18.41 2.66 -8.85
CA ARG A 10 17.82 1.60 -8.01
C ARG A 10 16.79 0.78 -8.77
N LEU A 11 15.93 1.43 -9.55
CA LEU A 11 14.96 0.74 -10.41
C LEU A 11 15.69 -0.11 -11.44
N LYS A 12 16.73 0.43 -12.11
CA LYS A 12 17.57 -0.39 -13.00
C LYS A 12 18.07 -1.66 -12.30
N THR A 13 18.61 -1.52 -11.09
CA THR A 13 19.07 -2.68 -10.29
C THR A 13 17.94 -3.68 -10.02
N VAL A 14 16.74 -3.21 -9.67
CA VAL A 14 15.59 -4.08 -9.41
C VAL A 14 15.16 -4.80 -10.69
N PHE A 15 14.99 -4.07 -11.78
CA PHE A 15 14.54 -4.65 -13.06
C PHE A 15 15.56 -5.62 -13.67
N ASP A 16 16.87 -5.43 -13.41
CA ASP A 16 17.94 -6.34 -13.85
C ASP A 16 18.02 -7.62 -13.01
N LEU A 17 17.69 -7.56 -11.71
CA LEU A 17 17.96 -8.65 -10.77
C LEU A 17 16.75 -9.51 -10.42
N PHE A 18 15.54 -9.03 -10.66
CA PHE A 18 14.31 -9.70 -10.24
C PHE A 18 13.42 -10.06 -11.42
N ASP A 19 13.01 -11.32 -11.48
CA ASP A 19 12.17 -11.85 -12.55
C ASP A 19 10.71 -11.44 -12.32
N ASN A 20 10.27 -11.40 -11.07
CA ASN A 20 8.94 -10.99 -10.64
C ASN A 20 9.03 -9.75 -9.74
N ILE A 21 8.33 -8.69 -10.11
CA ILE A 21 8.32 -7.42 -9.37
C ILE A 21 6.88 -7.02 -9.13
N TYR A 22 6.57 -6.60 -7.91
CA TYR A 22 5.29 -5.99 -7.61
C TYR A 22 5.44 -4.81 -6.65
N VAL A 23 4.52 -3.85 -6.75
CA VAL A 23 4.47 -2.64 -5.92
C VAL A 23 3.37 -2.80 -4.88
N SER A 24 3.69 -2.58 -3.61
CA SER A 24 2.69 -2.43 -2.55
C SER A 24 2.08 -1.02 -2.64
N PHE A 25 0.85 -0.94 -3.16
CA PHE A 25 0.16 0.30 -3.48
C PHE A 25 -1.02 0.54 -2.55
N SER A 26 -0.89 1.47 -1.63
CA SER A 26 -1.94 1.83 -0.66
C SER A 26 -2.86 2.98 -1.12
N GLY A 27 -2.60 3.59 -2.28
CA GLY A 27 -3.26 4.84 -2.70
C GLY A 27 -2.72 6.09 -1.99
N GLY A 28 -1.71 5.96 -1.13
CA GLY A 28 -1.02 7.09 -0.51
C GLY A 28 0.03 7.74 -1.41
N LYS A 29 0.48 8.96 -1.05
CA LYS A 29 1.42 9.77 -1.84
C LYS A 29 2.74 9.04 -2.15
N ASP A 30 3.28 8.31 -1.19
CA ASP A 30 4.59 7.69 -1.31
C ASP A 30 4.54 6.43 -2.19
N SER A 31 3.53 5.58 -1.99
CA SER A 31 3.28 4.41 -2.83
C SER A 31 2.84 4.81 -4.25
N GLY A 32 2.12 5.93 -4.39
CA GLY A 32 1.74 6.49 -5.68
C GLY A 32 2.93 6.97 -6.50
N VAL A 33 3.83 7.73 -5.88
CA VAL A 33 5.09 8.16 -6.53
C VAL A 33 5.94 6.95 -6.93
N LEU A 34 6.07 5.96 -6.05
CA LEU A 34 6.83 4.75 -6.37
C LEU A 34 6.23 3.99 -7.56
N LEU A 35 4.90 3.85 -7.62
CA LEU A 35 4.23 3.21 -8.74
C LEU A 35 4.44 3.99 -10.03
N ASN A 36 4.27 5.32 -10.02
CA ASN A 36 4.52 6.17 -11.19
C ASN A 36 5.97 6.07 -11.68
N LEU A 37 6.95 6.06 -10.76
CA LEU A 37 8.37 5.85 -11.10
C LEU A 37 8.61 4.52 -11.81
N CYS A 38 7.95 3.45 -11.38
CA CYS A 38 8.06 2.13 -12.03
C CYS A 38 7.39 2.12 -13.41
N ILE A 39 6.20 2.72 -13.54
CA ILE A 39 5.47 2.86 -14.81
C ILE A 39 6.31 3.64 -15.82
N ASP A 40 6.82 4.81 -15.43
CA ASP A 40 7.66 5.63 -16.28
C ASP A 40 8.95 4.92 -16.66
N TYR A 41 9.56 4.19 -15.72
CA TYR A 41 10.75 3.39 -16.00
C TYR A 41 10.50 2.36 -17.10
N ILE A 42 9.40 1.59 -16.99
CA ILE A 42 9.02 0.60 -17.98
C ILE A 42 8.82 1.26 -19.36
N ARG A 43 8.05 2.35 -19.41
CA ARG A 43 7.72 3.04 -20.65
C ARG A 43 8.92 3.71 -21.31
N GLN A 44 9.74 4.42 -20.52
CA GLN A 44 10.94 5.12 -21.03
C GLN A 44 12.01 4.17 -21.58
N HIS A 45 12.10 2.95 -21.02
CA HIS A 45 13.07 1.95 -21.46
C HIS A 45 12.48 0.92 -22.43
N GLY A 46 11.21 1.05 -22.82
CA GLY A 46 10.53 0.14 -23.74
C GLY A 46 10.50 -1.31 -23.25
N LEU A 47 10.44 -1.53 -21.94
CA LEU A 47 10.51 -2.87 -21.35
C LEU A 47 9.22 -3.66 -21.67
N GLN A 48 9.38 -4.82 -22.31
CA GLN A 48 8.27 -5.72 -22.61
C GLN A 48 7.95 -6.63 -21.42
N ARG A 49 7.59 -6.01 -20.30
CA ARG A 49 7.20 -6.74 -19.08
C ARG A 49 6.13 -6.01 -18.30
N ARG A 50 5.31 -6.77 -17.62
CA ARG A 50 4.32 -6.28 -16.65
C ARG A 50 4.89 -6.32 -15.25
N ILE A 51 4.34 -5.50 -14.36
CA ILE A 51 4.62 -5.55 -12.91
C ILE A 51 3.33 -5.76 -12.13
N GLY A 52 3.43 -6.48 -11.03
CA GLY A 52 2.33 -6.64 -10.10
C GLY A 52 2.02 -5.35 -9.33
N VAL A 53 0.75 -5.13 -9.02
CA VAL A 53 0.31 -4.12 -8.05
C VAL A 53 -0.52 -4.81 -6.99
N PHE A 54 -0.01 -4.83 -5.77
CA PHE A 54 -0.70 -5.37 -4.60
C PHE A 54 -1.40 -4.24 -3.85
N HIS A 55 -2.73 -4.29 -3.82
CA HIS A 55 -3.56 -3.33 -3.10
C HIS A 55 -4.45 -4.06 -2.10
N MET A 56 -4.23 -3.82 -0.81
CA MET A 56 -5.13 -4.28 0.25
C MET A 56 -6.25 -3.28 0.41
N ASP A 57 -7.45 -3.72 0.11
CA ASP A 57 -8.66 -2.93 0.23
C ASP A 57 -9.31 -3.20 1.60
N TYR A 58 -9.26 -2.22 2.48
CA TYR A 58 -9.79 -2.31 3.85
C TYR A 58 -11.28 -1.95 3.94
N GLU A 59 -12.04 -2.02 2.83
CA GLU A 59 -13.46 -1.66 2.74
C GLU A 59 -13.72 -0.17 3.00
N ILE A 60 -13.35 0.33 4.17
CA ILE A 60 -13.56 1.72 4.55
C ILE A 60 -12.30 2.53 4.27
N GLN A 61 -12.39 3.41 3.28
CA GLN A 61 -11.39 4.39 2.89
C GLN A 61 -12.07 5.63 2.36
N TYR A 62 -11.40 6.78 2.39
CA TYR A 62 -11.92 7.99 1.74
C TYR A 62 -12.22 7.74 0.26
N ARG A 63 -13.33 8.28 -0.23
CA ARG A 63 -13.76 8.18 -1.63
C ARG A 63 -12.67 8.66 -2.61
N ASP A 64 -12.00 9.79 -2.30
CA ASP A 64 -10.88 10.27 -3.10
C ASP A 64 -9.75 9.25 -3.24
N THR A 65 -9.49 8.46 -2.20
CA THR A 65 -8.48 7.40 -2.25
C THR A 65 -8.92 6.26 -3.16
N LEU A 66 -10.18 5.82 -3.05
CA LEU A 66 -10.74 4.79 -3.91
C LEU A 66 -10.72 5.21 -5.38
N ASP A 67 -11.12 6.44 -5.66
CA ASP A 67 -11.12 7.01 -7.00
C ASP A 67 -9.71 7.12 -7.58
N TYR A 68 -8.74 7.55 -6.77
CA TYR A 68 -7.35 7.62 -7.18
C TYR A 68 -6.79 6.22 -7.51
N VAL A 69 -7.04 5.24 -6.65
CA VAL A 69 -6.62 3.85 -6.88
C VAL A 69 -7.23 3.33 -8.16
N ASN A 70 -8.56 3.44 -8.33
CA ASN A 70 -9.27 2.94 -9.50
C ASN A 70 -8.76 3.57 -10.80
N ARG A 71 -8.63 4.89 -10.84
CA ARG A 71 -8.12 5.60 -12.03
C ARG A 71 -6.68 5.22 -12.35
N THR A 72 -5.81 5.11 -11.34
CA THR A 72 -4.41 4.76 -11.54
C THR A 72 -4.27 3.35 -12.12
N LEU A 73 -5.01 2.39 -11.58
CA LEU A 73 -4.98 1.01 -12.06
C LEU A 73 -5.55 0.87 -13.47
N ALA A 74 -6.69 1.50 -13.74
CA ALA A 74 -7.34 1.47 -15.06
C ALA A 74 -6.49 2.13 -16.15
N ALA A 75 -5.87 3.29 -15.86
CA ALA A 75 -5.05 4.03 -16.81
C ALA A 75 -3.74 3.31 -17.20
N ASN A 76 -3.34 2.28 -16.46
CA ASN A 76 -2.09 1.54 -16.68
C ASN A 76 -2.33 0.02 -16.78
N ALA A 77 -3.54 -0.40 -17.15
CA ALA A 77 -3.92 -1.81 -17.25
C ALA A 77 -3.07 -2.58 -18.30
N ASP A 78 -2.46 -1.88 -19.23
CA ASP A 78 -1.54 -2.42 -20.24
C ASP A 78 -0.26 -3.03 -19.65
N ILE A 79 0.22 -2.49 -18.53
CA ILE A 79 1.49 -2.90 -17.91
C ILE A 79 1.36 -3.38 -16.46
N LEU A 80 0.15 -3.32 -15.86
CA LEU A 80 -0.08 -3.72 -14.48
C LEU A 80 -0.85 -5.04 -14.38
N ASP A 81 -0.36 -5.95 -13.55
CA ASP A 81 -1.09 -7.11 -13.06
C ASP A 81 -1.65 -6.78 -11.67
N VAL A 82 -2.96 -6.57 -11.60
CA VAL A 82 -3.60 -6.03 -10.40
C VAL A 82 -4.03 -7.15 -9.45
N TYR A 83 -3.55 -7.10 -8.23
CA TYR A 83 -3.95 -7.94 -7.10
C TYR A 83 -4.67 -7.06 -6.07
N ARG A 84 -5.95 -6.76 -6.32
CA ARG A 84 -6.81 -6.08 -5.34
C ARG A 84 -7.37 -7.13 -4.39
N VAL A 85 -7.02 -7.02 -3.12
CA VAL A 85 -7.37 -8.01 -2.10
C VAL A 85 -8.47 -7.46 -1.19
N CYS A 86 -9.63 -8.12 -1.21
CA CYS A 86 -10.80 -7.82 -0.40
C CYS A 86 -11.13 -9.07 0.44
N ILE A 87 -10.53 -9.20 1.61
CA ILE A 87 -10.64 -10.39 2.48
C ILE A 87 -10.83 -10.00 3.95
N PRO A 88 -11.45 -10.86 4.77
CA PRO A 88 -11.75 -10.57 6.17
C PRO A 88 -10.59 -10.87 7.13
N PHE A 89 -9.39 -10.36 6.85
CA PHE A 89 -8.27 -10.45 7.78
C PHE A 89 -8.50 -9.60 9.03
N LYS A 90 -7.83 -9.92 10.12
CA LYS A 90 -7.84 -9.09 11.33
C LYS A 90 -7.02 -7.83 11.13
N VAL A 91 -7.61 -6.68 11.45
CA VAL A 91 -6.95 -5.38 11.47
C VAL A 91 -7.07 -4.79 12.85
N GLN A 92 -5.96 -4.35 13.42
CA GLN A 92 -5.98 -3.70 14.73
C GLN A 92 -6.88 -2.46 14.68
N THR A 93 -7.93 -2.42 15.53
CA THR A 93 -8.82 -1.28 15.61
C THR A 93 -8.37 -0.28 16.67
N CYS A 94 -8.61 1.01 16.37
CA CYS A 94 -8.41 2.10 17.31
C CYS A 94 -9.73 2.80 17.71
N THR A 95 -10.86 2.32 17.18
CA THR A 95 -12.18 2.95 17.37
C THR A 95 -12.99 2.30 18.50
N SER A 96 -12.52 1.20 19.06
CA SER A 96 -13.18 0.50 20.16
C SER A 96 -12.20 0.19 21.30
N MET A 97 -12.65 0.38 22.54
CA MET A 97 -11.93 -0.06 23.74
C MET A 97 -12.19 -1.54 24.07
N PHE A 98 -13.23 -2.12 23.48
CA PHE A 98 -13.70 -3.48 23.77
C PHE A 98 -13.29 -4.49 22.69
N GLN A 99 -13.09 -4.03 21.45
CA GLN A 99 -12.66 -4.88 20.34
C GLN A 99 -11.19 -4.61 20.01
N GLN A 100 -10.39 -5.67 19.93
CA GLN A 100 -8.97 -5.59 19.59
C GLN A 100 -8.74 -5.48 18.08
N TYR A 101 -9.69 -5.94 17.26
CA TYR A 101 -9.58 -5.96 15.81
C TYR A 101 -10.92 -5.74 15.13
N TRP A 102 -10.85 -5.36 13.89
CA TRP A 102 -11.93 -5.28 12.94
C TRP A 102 -11.64 -6.17 11.73
N ARG A 103 -12.69 -6.61 11.01
CA ARG A 103 -12.57 -7.42 9.78
C ARG A 103 -13.26 -6.70 8.64
N PRO A 104 -12.51 -6.17 7.64
CA PRO A 104 -13.11 -5.69 6.40
C PRO A 104 -13.70 -6.86 5.61
N TRP A 105 -14.70 -6.60 4.81
CA TRP A 105 -15.26 -7.59 3.88
C TRP A 105 -15.73 -8.89 4.54
N ASP A 106 -16.15 -8.83 5.79
CA ASP A 106 -16.70 -9.98 6.50
C ASP A 106 -18.02 -10.40 5.84
N GLY A 107 -18.07 -11.60 5.26
CA GLY A 107 -19.23 -12.11 4.55
C GLY A 107 -20.47 -12.27 5.44
N SER A 108 -20.30 -12.48 6.74
CA SER A 108 -21.40 -12.54 7.72
C SER A 108 -22.06 -11.18 7.94
N MET A 109 -21.37 -10.08 7.60
CA MET A 109 -21.79 -8.70 7.77
C MET A 109 -22.09 -8.00 6.44
N ARG A 110 -22.31 -8.77 5.36
CA ARG A 110 -22.47 -8.24 4.00
C ARG A 110 -23.53 -7.14 3.89
N ASP A 111 -24.62 -7.28 4.61
CA ASP A 111 -25.77 -6.35 4.56
C ASP A 111 -25.41 -4.95 5.11
N ILE A 112 -24.32 -4.83 5.85
CA ILE A 112 -23.83 -3.57 6.42
C ILE A 112 -22.48 -3.16 5.87
N TRP A 113 -21.96 -3.79 4.81
CA TRP A 113 -20.76 -3.31 4.14
C TRP A 113 -20.93 -1.85 3.72
N VAL A 114 -19.91 -1.05 3.92
CA VAL A 114 -19.98 0.40 3.63
C VAL A 114 -20.12 0.68 2.14
N ARG A 115 -19.70 -0.27 1.31
CA ARG A 115 -19.82 -0.21 -0.15
C ARG A 115 -19.77 -1.60 -0.77
N GLU A 116 -20.13 -1.68 -2.04
CA GLU A 116 -19.97 -2.91 -2.81
C GLU A 116 -18.49 -3.24 -3.04
N MET A 117 -18.19 -4.54 -3.03
CA MET A 117 -16.86 -5.05 -3.35
C MET A 117 -16.54 -4.76 -4.83
N PRO A 118 -15.37 -4.17 -5.14
CA PRO A 118 -15.00 -3.90 -6.52
C PRO A 118 -14.92 -5.17 -7.36
N GLU A 119 -15.40 -5.10 -8.58
CA GLU A 119 -15.33 -6.22 -9.52
C GLU A 119 -13.88 -6.67 -9.77
N GLY A 120 -13.67 -7.98 -9.91
CA GLY A 120 -12.35 -8.57 -10.10
C GLY A 120 -11.45 -8.57 -8.86
N SER A 121 -12.00 -8.26 -7.67
CA SER A 121 -11.27 -8.38 -6.42
C SER A 121 -10.96 -9.84 -6.08
N LEU A 122 -9.77 -10.05 -5.51
CA LEU A 122 -9.38 -11.34 -4.94
C LEU A 122 -9.96 -11.46 -3.53
N THR A 123 -10.58 -12.60 -3.27
CA THR A 123 -11.26 -12.92 -2.01
C THR A 123 -10.49 -14.00 -1.23
N GLN A 124 -10.96 -14.36 -0.04
CA GLN A 124 -10.38 -15.46 0.73
C GLN A 124 -10.29 -16.79 -0.03
N HIS A 125 -11.17 -17.01 -0.99
CA HIS A 125 -11.22 -18.25 -1.78
C HIS A 125 -10.07 -18.35 -2.79
N ASP A 126 -9.44 -17.23 -3.15
CA ASP A 126 -8.28 -17.18 -4.06
C ASP A 126 -6.96 -17.54 -3.36
N PHE A 127 -6.96 -17.61 -2.02
CA PHE A 127 -5.76 -17.81 -1.22
C PHE A 127 -5.85 -19.06 -0.34
N PRO A 128 -5.33 -20.22 -0.80
CA PRO A 128 -5.39 -21.48 -0.04
C PRO A 128 -4.73 -21.43 1.35
N PHE A 129 -3.93 -20.42 1.60
CA PHE A 129 -3.23 -20.22 2.87
C PHE A 129 -3.99 -19.32 3.85
N PHE A 130 -5.10 -18.71 3.43
CA PHE A 130 -5.86 -17.82 4.28
C PHE A 130 -6.57 -18.59 5.39
N THR A 131 -6.57 -18.00 6.58
CA THR A 131 -7.35 -18.45 7.74
C THR A 131 -8.03 -17.26 8.42
N ASP A 132 -9.17 -17.49 9.04
CA ASP A 132 -9.94 -16.41 9.70
C ASP A 132 -9.20 -15.74 10.87
N GLU A 133 -8.17 -16.39 11.41
CA GLU A 133 -7.36 -15.84 12.49
C GLU A 133 -6.20 -14.93 12.00
N MET A 134 -6.00 -14.86 10.68
CA MET A 134 -4.86 -14.17 10.08
C MET A 134 -4.97 -12.65 10.22
N TRP A 135 -3.87 -12.03 10.61
CA TRP A 135 -3.71 -10.57 10.62
C TRP A 135 -3.28 -10.05 9.25
N ASP A 136 -3.57 -8.78 8.97
CA ASP A 136 -3.24 -8.09 7.72
C ASP A 136 -1.74 -8.15 7.38
N TYR A 137 -0.84 -7.97 8.36
CA TYR A 137 0.61 -8.07 8.16
C TYR A 137 1.08 -9.51 7.89
N GLU A 138 0.41 -10.51 8.48
CA GLU A 138 0.69 -11.93 8.18
C GLU A 138 0.27 -12.27 6.76
N PHE A 139 -0.91 -11.78 6.35
CA PHE A 139 -1.38 -11.95 4.99
C PHE A 139 -0.41 -11.37 3.97
N GLN A 140 0.14 -10.17 4.19
CA GLN A 140 1.12 -9.56 3.29
C GLN A 140 2.34 -10.45 3.07
N ASN A 141 2.84 -11.10 4.13
CA ASN A 141 3.95 -12.03 4.04
C ASN A 141 3.58 -13.29 3.26
N ARG A 142 2.44 -13.90 3.58
CA ARG A 142 1.95 -15.11 2.88
C ARG A 142 1.60 -14.83 1.42
N PHE A 143 1.10 -13.64 1.11
CA PHE A 143 0.87 -13.20 -0.27
C PHE A 143 2.17 -13.16 -1.07
N ALA A 144 3.26 -12.61 -0.51
CA ALA A 144 4.56 -12.59 -1.18
C ALA A 144 5.06 -14.00 -1.51
N GLU A 145 4.92 -14.95 -0.57
CA GLU A 145 5.27 -16.36 -0.77
C GLU A 145 4.38 -17.03 -1.84
N TRP A 146 3.08 -16.77 -1.79
CA TRP A 146 2.11 -17.29 -2.75
C TRP A 146 2.40 -16.77 -4.16
N LEU A 147 2.62 -15.46 -4.30
CA LEU A 147 2.93 -14.84 -5.58
C LEU A 147 4.26 -15.34 -6.14
N HIS A 148 5.28 -15.50 -5.30
CA HIS A 148 6.58 -16.05 -5.70
C HIS A 148 6.43 -17.47 -6.27
N ARG A 149 5.71 -18.34 -5.57
CA ARG A 149 5.46 -19.72 -6.05
C ARG A 149 4.63 -19.74 -7.33
N ARG A 150 3.57 -18.93 -7.40
CA ARG A 150 2.67 -18.84 -8.57
C ARG A 150 3.37 -18.33 -9.82
N SER A 151 4.29 -17.37 -9.67
CA SER A 151 5.04 -16.79 -10.79
C SER A 151 6.11 -17.73 -11.37
N GLY A 152 6.54 -18.75 -10.63
CA GLY A 152 7.69 -19.59 -11.00
C GLY A 152 9.02 -18.84 -11.09
N ALA A 153 9.07 -17.60 -10.61
CA ALA A 153 10.24 -16.75 -10.67
C ALA A 153 11.37 -17.26 -9.76
N LYS A 154 12.60 -17.09 -10.18
CA LYS A 154 13.77 -17.36 -9.31
C LYS A 154 13.85 -16.34 -8.19
N ARG A 155 13.47 -15.07 -8.48
CA ARG A 155 13.51 -13.97 -7.53
C ARG A 155 12.28 -13.08 -7.68
N THR A 156 11.64 -12.78 -6.54
CA THR A 156 10.50 -11.87 -6.45
C THR A 156 10.88 -10.67 -5.59
N CYS A 157 10.52 -9.47 -6.03
CA CYS A 157 10.75 -8.24 -5.29
C CYS A 157 9.45 -7.48 -5.04
N CYS A 158 9.14 -7.24 -3.76
CA CYS A 158 8.13 -6.26 -3.35
C CYS A 158 8.75 -4.88 -3.26
N LEU A 159 8.25 -3.92 -4.02
CA LEU A 159 8.63 -2.51 -3.92
C LEU A 159 7.70 -1.79 -2.95
N ILE A 160 8.27 -1.15 -1.94
CA ILE A 160 7.52 -0.51 -0.85
C ILE A 160 7.95 0.95 -0.74
N GLY A 161 6.97 1.85 -0.74
CA GLY A 161 7.17 3.31 -0.67
C GLY A 161 7.54 3.83 0.72
N ILE A 162 8.46 3.18 1.41
CA ILE A 162 8.96 3.63 2.72
C ILE A 162 9.99 4.75 2.52
N ARG A 163 9.85 5.82 3.32
CA ARG A 163 10.82 6.91 3.44
C ARG A 163 11.31 7.02 4.89
N THR A 164 12.61 7.20 5.07
CA THR A 164 13.24 7.24 6.39
C THR A 164 12.82 8.46 7.22
N GLN A 165 12.39 9.54 6.56
CA GLN A 165 11.88 10.76 7.20
C GLN A 165 10.56 10.54 7.96
N GLU A 166 9.75 9.55 7.59
CA GLU A 166 8.38 9.43 8.11
C GLU A 166 8.30 8.96 9.56
N SER A 167 9.25 8.15 10.02
CA SER A 167 9.32 7.70 11.40
C SER A 167 10.64 6.99 11.72
N PHE A 168 10.96 6.93 13.04
CA PHE A 168 12.10 6.16 13.52
C PHE A 168 12.04 4.68 13.14
N ASN A 169 10.86 4.06 13.15
CA ASN A 169 10.69 2.65 12.75
C ASN A 169 11.03 2.46 11.27
N ARG A 170 10.63 3.39 10.38
CA ARG A 170 10.97 3.33 8.95
C ARG A 170 12.46 3.58 8.71
N TRP A 171 13.06 4.51 9.45
CA TRP A 171 14.51 4.70 9.44
C TRP A 171 15.24 3.43 9.87
N ARG A 172 14.79 2.81 10.97
CA ARG A 172 15.36 1.55 11.49
C ARG A 172 15.23 0.40 10.47
N THR A 173 14.16 0.33 9.71
CA THR A 173 13.99 -0.66 8.63
C THR A 173 15.14 -0.61 7.62
N ILE A 174 15.67 0.56 7.31
CA ILE A 174 16.75 0.74 6.33
C ILE A 174 18.14 0.61 6.97
N TYR A 175 18.33 1.17 8.16
CA TYR A 175 19.66 1.34 8.75
C TYR A 175 20.03 0.31 9.83
N SER A 176 19.06 -0.42 10.39
CA SER A 176 19.36 -1.48 11.35
C SER A 176 20.00 -2.69 10.67
N ASP A 177 21.09 -3.17 11.23
CA ASP A 177 21.74 -4.41 10.79
C ASP A 177 21.25 -5.65 11.54
N ARG A 178 20.40 -5.48 12.55
CA ARG A 178 19.84 -6.58 13.33
C ARG A 178 18.81 -7.34 12.51
N ASN A 179 19.03 -8.65 12.31
CA ASN A 179 18.10 -9.61 11.70
C ASN A 179 17.70 -9.35 10.25
N HIS A 180 18.50 -8.59 9.46
CA HIS A 180 18.16 -8.32 8.07
C HIS A 180 19.31 -8.70 7.13
N TYR A 181 18.99 -9.59 6.21
CA TYR A 181 19.92 -9.93 5.13
C TYR A 181 19.86 -8.86 4.04
N ARG A 182 20.98 -8.21 3.78
CA ARG A 182 21.12 -7.26 2.68
C ARG A 182 21.34 -8.03 1.39
N PHE A 183 20.46 -7.85 0.41
CA PHE A 183 20.64 -8.46 -0.90
C PHE A 183 21.71 -7.71 -1.69
N ALA A 184 22.70 -8.43 -2.21
CA ALA A 184 23.81 -7.88 -2.99
C ALA A 184 24.50 -6.66 -2.32
N GLY A 185 24.63 -6.66 -0.99
CA GLY A 185 25.25 -5.59 -0.21
C GLY A 185 24.44 -4.27 -0.16
N LYS A 186 23.24 -4.24 -0.72
CA LYS A 186 22.43 -3.02 -0.80
C LYS A 186 21.53 -2.89 0.42
N ARG A 187 21.70 -1.80 1.22
CA ARG A 187 20.92 -1.57 2.45
C ARG A 187 19.41 -1.38 2.21
N TRP A 188 19.03 -0.99 1.03
CA TRP A 188 17.65 -0.72 0.65
C TRP A 188 16.94 -1.94 0.00
N ILE A 189 17.61 -3.10 -0.10
CA ILE A 189 17.01 -4.39 -0.47
C ILE A 189 17.22 -5.36 0.67
N ARG A 190 16.12 -5.93 1.16
CA ARG A 190 16.09 -6.91 2.25
C ARG A 190 15.61 -8.25 1.72
N GLN A 191 16.48 -9.26 1.81
CA GLN A 191 16.12 -10.62 1.43
C GLN A 191 15.51 -11.36 2.60
N TRP A 192 14.49 -12.15 2.35
CA TRP A 192 13.94 -13.06 3.35
C TRP A 192 14.82 -14.28 3.48
N VAL A 193 15.01 -14.75 4.70
CA VAL A 193 15.91 -15.87 5.02
C VAL A 193 15.53 -17.12 4.23
N GLY A 194 16.50 -17.68 3.51
CA GLY A 194 16.31 -18.93 2.78
C GLY A 194 15.34 -18.87 1.60
N SER A 195 14.98 -17.66 1.14
CA SER A 195 14.03 -17.51 0.04
C SER A 195 14.57 -16.64 -1.11
N GLY A 196 13.91 -16.73 -2.28
CA GLY A 196 14.12 -15.83 -3.42
C GLY A 196 13.33 -14.52 -3.32
N ILE A 197 12.74 -14.21 -2.16
CA ILE A 197 11.86 -13.04 -1.96
C ILE A 197 12.65 -11.91 -1.32
N CYS A 198 12.47 -10.70 -1.84
CA CYS A 198 13.06 -9.48 -1.31
C CYS A 198 12.01 -8.38 -1.17
N ASN A 199 12.24 -7.51 -0.19
CA ASN A 199 11.58 -6.20 -0.11
C ASN A 199 12.60 -5.13 -0.50
N ALA A 200 12.21 -4.20 -1.36
CA ALA A 200 13.05 -3.08 -1.75
C ALA A 200 12.36 -1.73 -1.51
N TYR A 201 13.16 -0.75 -1.15
CA TYR A 201 12.72 0.59 -0.74
C TYR A 201 13.39 1.66 -1.62
N PRO A 202 13.00 1.80 -2.90
CA PRO A 202 13.74 2.63 -3.86
C PRO A 202 13.76 4.11 -3.52
N ILE A 203 12.74 4.61 -2.80
CA ILE A 203 12.57 6.02 -2.44
C ILE A 203 12.88 6.30 -0.95
N TYR A 204 13.66 5.43 -0.29
CA TYR A 204 13.90 5.53 1.16
C TYR A 204 14.52 6.84 1.62
N ASP A 205 15.29 7.52 0.78
CA ASP A 205 16.00 8.78 1.04
C ASP A 205 15.26 10.03 0.51
N TRP A 206 14.01 9.87 0.04
CA TRP A 206 13.19 10.99 -0.40
C TRP A 206 12.60 11.75 0.80
N LEU A 207 12.54 13.06 0.68
CA LEU A 207 11.80 13.93 1.58
C LEU A 207 10.34 14.07 1.11
N THR A 208 9.46 14.56 1.99
CA THR A 208 8.06 14.87 1.62
C THR A 208 8.01 15.89 0.48
N THR A 209 8.92 16.87 0.50
CA THR A 209 9.07 17.86 -0.57
C THR A 209 9.47 17.25 -1.91
N ASP A 210 10.32 16.22 -1.91
CA ASP A 210 10.71 15.53 -3.14
C ASP A 210 9.50 14.81 -3.79
N VAL A 211 8.62 14.21 -2.96
CA VAL A 211 7.39 13.56 -3.42
C VAL A 211 6.49 14.56 -4.14
N TRP A 212 6.25 15.73 -3.55
CA TRP A 212 5.38 16.74 -4.15
C TRP A 212 6.04 17.42 -5.36
N THR A 213 7.34 17.67 -5.31
CA THR A 213 8.11 18.21 -6.44
C THR A 213 8.04 17.25 -7.64
N ALA A 214 8.18 15.96 -7.41
CA ALA A 214 8.09 14.96 -8.48
C ALA A 214 6.69 14.91 -9.10
N ASN A 215 5.62 14.89 -8.28
CA ASN A 215 4.25 14.93 -8.79
C ASN A 215 4.01 16.16 -9.68
N GLY A 216 4.45 17.33 -9.25
CA GLY A 216 4.33 18.57 -10.03
C GLY A 216 5.20 18.58 -11.29
N ARG A 217 6.45 18.14 -11.18
CA ARG A 217 7.41 18.17 -12.29
C ARG A 217 7.06 17.20 -13.41
N PHE A 218 6.57 16.00 -13.06
CA PHE A 218 6.26 14.96 -14.04
C PHE A 218 4.77 14.93 -14.42
N GLY A 219 3.93 15.79 -13.81
CA GLY A 219 2.50 15.83 -14.07
C GLY A 219 1.76 14.57 -13.65
N TRP A 220 2.29 13.84 -12.67
CA TRP A 220 1.66 12.60 -12.21
C TRP A 220 0.33 12.86 -11.49
N SER A 221 -0.63 11.98 -11.76
CA SER A 221 -1.85 11.94 -10.96
C SER A 221 -1.53 11.52 -9.53
N TYR A 222 -2.16 12.15 -8.55
CA TYR A 222 -2.04 11.83 -7.13
C TYR A 222 -3.40 11.84 -6.45
N ASN A 223 -3.45 11.33 -5.22
CA ASN A 223 -4.65 11.27 -4.41
C ASN A 223 -5.06 12.68 -3.94
N ARG A 224 -6.22 13.16 -4.40
CA ARG A 224 -6.72 14.51 -4.10
C ARG A 224 -7.11 14.70 -2.62
N LEU A 225 -7.24 13.64 -1.86
CA LEU A 225 -7.42 13.73 -0.41
C LEU A 225 -6.33 14.58 0.26
N TYR A 226 -5.11 14.58 -0.28
CA TYR A 226 -4.01 15.39 0.27
C TYR A 226 -4.28 16.90 0.13
N ASP A 227 -4.97 17.35 -0.90
CA ASP A 227 -5.40 18.74 -1.06
C ASP A 227 -6.41 19.12 0.03
N LEU A 228 -7.32 18.20 0.37
CA LEU A 228 -8.32 18.39 1.43
C LEU A 228 -7.66 18.43 2.81
N PHE A 229 -6.72 17.53 3.09
CA PHE A 229 -5.93 17.57 4.32
C PHE A 229 -5.15 18.90 4.46
N TYR A 230 -4.55 19.36 3.39
CA TYR A 230 -3.84 20.64 3.39
C TYR A 230 -4.77 21.82 3.69
N ARG A 231 -5.94 21.87 3.05
CA ARG A 231 -6.98 22.89 3.32
C ARG A 231 -7.53 22.81 4.74
N ALA A 232 -7.59 21.61 5.32
CA ALA A 232 -7.98 21.41 6.72
C ALA A 232 -6.86 21.74 7.72
N GLY A 233 -5.68 22.24 7.27
CA GLY A 233 -4.57 22.63 8.11
C GLY A 233 -3.71 21.47 8.63
N VAL A 234 -3.86 20.25 8.07
CA VAL A 234 -3.01 19.12 8.47
C VAL A 234 -1.59 19.33 7.93
N PRO A 235 -0.55 19.34 8.79
CA PRO A 235 0.83 19.49 8.36
C PRO A 235 1.23 18.42 7.32
N LEU A 236 2.01 18.79 6.30
CA LEU A 236 2.40 17.91 5.20
C LEU A 236 3.01 16.57 5.64
N ASP A 237 3.83 16.60 6.70
CA ASP A 237 4.47 15.40 7.23
C ASP A 237 3.51 14.50 8.03
N SER A 238 2.39 15.05 8.47
CA SER A 238 1.35 14.33 9.24
C SER A 238 0.25 13.76 8.35
N GLN A 239 0.18 14.16 7.08
CA GLN A 239 -0.84 13.70 6.14
C GLN A 239 -0.61 12.23 5.78
N ARG A 240 -1.54 11.37 6.17
CA ARG A 240 -1.51 9.92 5.90
C ARG A 240 -2.86 9.44 5.42
N VAL A 241 -2.84 8.63 4.38
CA VAL A 241 -3.99 7.86 3.93
C VAL A 241 -3.98 6.53 4.69
N ALA A 242 -5.03 6.28 5.43
CA ALA A 242 -5.20 5.06 6.21
C ALA A 242 -6.69 4.76 6.37
N SER A 243 -7.06 3.48 6.56
CA SER A 243 -8.40 3.14 7.02
C SER A 243 -8.69 3.81 8.36
N PRO A 244 -9.91 4.31 8.61
CA PRO A 244 -10.27 5.00 9.85
C PRO A 244 -10.14 4.11 11.10
N PHE A 245 -10.14 2.80 10.92
CA PHE A 245 -10.08 1.86 12.04
C PHE A 245 -8.66 1.62 12.56
N ILE A 246 -7.62 1.94 11.81
CA ILE A 246 -6.24 1.65 12.24
C ILE A 246 -5.60 2.85 12.94
N SER A 247 -4.68 2.57 13.87
CA SER A 247 -4.00 3.58 14.69
C SER A 247 -3.45 4.80 13.94
N PRO A 248 -2.89 4.69 12.72
CA PRO A 248 -2.42 5.85 11.97
C PRO A 248 -3.51 6.87 11.61
N ALA A 249 -4.79 6.48 11.64
CA ALA A 249 -5.90 7.37 11.31
C ALA A 249 -6.41 8.20 12.52
N ILE A 250 -6.04 7.88 13.76
CA ILE A 250 -6.57 8.52 14.97
C ILE A 250 -6.49 10.05 14.87
N ALA A 251 -5.33 10.57 14.46
CA ALA A 251 -5.10 12.02 14.40
C ALA A 251 -5.99 12.74 13.36
N SER A 252 -6.46 12.05 12.35
CA SER A 252 -7.29 12.59 11.25
C SER A 252 -8.71 12.03 11.21
N LEU A 253 -9.09 11.21 12.19
CA LEU A 253 -10.41 10.56 12.22
C LEU A 253 -11.57 11.56 12.18
N HIS A 254 -11.44 12.70 12.88
CA HIS A 254 -12.43 13.77 12.87
C HIS A 254 -12.67 14.38 11.48
N LEU A 255 -11.70 14.29 10.59
CA LEU A 255 -11.80 14.81 9.22
C LEU A 255 -12.68 13.93 8.31
N TYR A 256 -12.88 12.65 8.63
CA TYR A 256 -13.79 11.78 7.87
C TYR A 256 -15.19 12.38 7.79
N LYS A 257 -15.73 12.85 8.93
CA LYS A 257 -17.06 13.48 8.97
C LYS A 257 -17.14 14.73 8.09
N ALA A 258 -16.07 15.51 8.01
CA ALA A 258 -16.05 16.75 7.25
C ALA A 258 -15.78 16.54 5.75
N ILE A 259 -14.90 15.59 5.40
CA ILE A 259 -14.44 15.34 4.03
C ILE A 259 -15.34 14.35 3.30
N ASP A 260 -15.76 13.29 3.99
CA ASP A 260 -16.55 12.20 3.38
C ASP A 260 -17.65 11.76 4.36
N PRO A 261 -18.73 12.56 4.48
CA PRO A 261 -19.80 12.31 5.46
C PRO A 261 -20.55 11.00 5.20
N ASP A 262 -20.65 10.54 3.94
CA ASP A 262 -21.31 9.29 3.60
C ASP A 262 -20.50 8.10 4.12
N MET A 263 -19.18 8.12 3.88
CA MET A 263 -18.26 7.11 4.41
C MET A 263 -18.22 7.13 5.94
N TRP A 264 -18.31 8.32 6.54
CA TRP A 264 -18.45 8.46 8.01
C TRP A 264 -19.72 7.79 8.51
N GLY A 265 -20.86 8.00 7.85
CA GLY A 265 -22.14 7.38 8.21
C GLY A 265 -22.05 5.85 8.19
N GLY A 266 -21.51 5.27 7.13
CA GLY A 266 -21.27 3.84 7.01
C GLY A 266 -20.33 3.31 8.10
N MET A 267 -19.22 4.00 8.35
CA MET A 267 -18.27 3.66 9.41
C MET A 267 -18.94 3.60 10.81
N VAL A 268 -19.76 4.59 11.14
CA VAL A 268 -20.48 4.63 12.44
C VAL A 268 -21.45 3.46 12.53
N THR A 269 -22.16 3.13 11.46
CA THR A 269 -23.10 2.00 11.42
C THR A 269 -22.38 0.68 11.69
N VAL A 270 -21.28 0.42 11.00
CA VAL A 270 -20.46 -0.80 11.19
C VAL A 270 -19.91 -0.86 12.62
N SER A 271 -19.31 0.23 13.11
CA SER A 271 -18.74 0.29 14.46
C SER A 271 -19.79 0.05 15.54
N TYR A 272 -21.00 0.62 15.38
CA TYR A 272 -22.08 0.47 16.34
C TYR A 272 -22.66 -0.94 16.37
N THR A 273 -22.74 -1.60 15.22
CA THR A 273 -23.22 -2.98 15.11
C THR A 273 -22.25 -3.95 15.79
N HIS A 274 -20.95 -3.75 15.59
CA HIS A 274 -19.91 -4.54 16.25
C HIS A 274 -19.89 -4.37 17.78
N LEU A 275 -20.39 -3.27 18.32
CA LEU A 275 -20.49 -3.06 19.77
C LEU A 275 -21.68 -3.80 20.41
N ARG A 276 -22.60 -4.34 19.58
CA ARG A 276 -23.81 -5.05 20.06
C ARG A 276 -23.74 -6.56 19.86
N ALA A 277 -22.79 -7.06 19.07
CA ALA A 277 -22.58 -8.49 18.82
C ALA A 277 -21.50 -9.03 19.78
#